data_d341e6ec404f7e72c7882b932a7e318f
#
_entry.id   d341e6ec404f7e72c7882b932a7e318f
#
_cell.length_a   1.000
_cell.length_b   1.000
_cell.length_c   1.000
_cell.angle_alpha   90.00
_cell.angle_beta   90.00
_cell.angle_gamma   90.00
#
_symmetry.space_group_name_H-M   'P 1'
#
loop_
_entity.id
_entity.type
_entity.pdbx_description
1 polymer ?
#
loop_
_entity_poly.entity_id
_entity_poly.type
_entity_poly.pdbx_seq_one_letter_code
_entity_poly.pdbx_strand_id
1 'polypeptide(L)'
;KNAFYPENQIAISEITQIRDVDVAIISVNPFQYNPVTKQLIVAYDIELNIEFEGGKGTFGDPRYRSDTWNQIISDMVINNDVIEPFDYKSFIRESVERGDTGCEYLIITPDNEEFIQLADSIKLFRSQQGILTKVVTVSECGGNDYNTIRSYINNAYNTWDVPPSAVLFLGDHNTDGTKGIVSHNMYNHPGGDSYNPYISDNPYGITDNSDLPNIITARITGRDYDELYHIINKDLRYERNPPTNSNFYDKPITAMGYQLERWFQLCSEVVNGFWEHGLGKHPVRLNAIYEGTPGSRWSTNENTPSIVNYFGPNNLNYIPQTMSHLTEWDAKAADVNEAINNGAFILQHRDHGAEELWGEPSYSIGSIKKLTNEDLTFVMSNNCLTGKFNYGGQDGCFAEAFHRHQYGALGLIAATEVSYSFVNDVY
;
A
#
# COMPACT_ATOMS: atom_id res chain seq x y z
N LYS A 1 -20.75 27.44 22.47
CA LYS A 1 -21.31 28.33 21.45
C LYS A 1 -22.72 27.84 21.12
N ASN A 2 -23.72 28.72 21.12
CA ASN A 2 -25.09 28.38 20.73
C ASN A 2 -25.19 28.44 19.18
N ALA A 3 -24.72 27.39 18.55
CA ALA A 3 -24.73 27.22 17.10
C ALA A 3 -24.73 25.73 16.77
N PHE A 4 -25.23 25.39 15.60
CA PHE A 4 -25.11 24.07 15.05
C PHE A 4 -23.67 23.81 14.53
N TYR A 5 -23.20 22.59 14.70
CA TYR A 5 -21.88 22.13 14.19
C TYR A 5 -22.03 20.76 13.49
N PRO A 6 -21.40 20.58 12.33
CA PRO A 6 -20.70 21.61 11.55
C PRO A 6 -21.63 22.73 11.09
N GLU A 7 -21.08 23.93 10.82
CA GLU A 7 -21.86 25.10 10.36
C GLU A 7 -22.49 24.85 9.00
N ASN A 8 -21.74 24.21 8.09
CA ASN A 8 -22.20 23.83 6.76
C ASN A 8 -22.35 22.31 6.69
N GLN A 9 -23.43 21.83 6.10
CA GLN A 9 -23.64 20.41 5.81
C GLN A 9 -22.77 19.94 4.65
N ILE A 10 -22.42 20.82 3.74
CA ILE A 10 -21.57 20.54 2.58
C ILE A 10 -20.37 21.48 2.65
N ALA A 11 -19.20 20.94 2.45
CA ALA A 11 -17.96 21.69 2.30
C ALA A 11 -17.17 21.13 1.11
N ILE A 12 -16.50 22.03 0.39
CA ILE A 12 -15.59 21.68 -0.70
C ILE A 12 -14.19 22.12 -0.26
N SER A 13 -13.21 21.25 -0.40
CA SER A 13 -11.80 21.58 -0.13
C SER A 13 -11.28 22.62 -1.13
N GLU A 14 -10.11 23.17 -0.83
CA GLU A 14 -9.31 23.82 -1.87
C GLU A 14 -8.97 22.78 -2.95
N ILE A 15 -8.80 23.25 -4.18
CA ILE A 15 -8.39 22.42 -5.30
C ILE A 15 -6.94 21.96 -5.03
N THR A 16 -6.71 20.67 -5.10
CA THR A 16 -5.38 20.05 -5.09
C THR A 16 -5.16 19.34 -6.44
N GLN A 17 -3.94 18.88 -6.69
CA GLN A 17 -3.59 18.21 -7.93
C GLN A 17 -3.04 16.81 -7.66
N ILE A 18 -3.45 15.87 -8.49
CA ILE A 18 -2.86 14.54 -8.58
C ILE A 18 -2.38 14.39 -10.04
N ARG A 19 -1.07 14.42 -10.26
CA ARG A 19 -0.46 14.37 -11.60
C ARG A 19 -1.10 15.35 -12.59
N ASP A 20 -1.15 16.62 -12.20
CA ASP A 20 -1.73 17.73 -12.98
C ASP A 20 -3.26 17.65 -13.19
N VAL A 21 -3.93 16.68 -12.57
CA VAL A 21 -5.40 16.61 -12.57
C VAL A 21 -5.92 17.35 -11.34
N ASP A 22 -6.73 18.38 -11.56
CA ASP A 22 -7.36 19.14 -10.51
C ASP A 22 -8.45 18.29 -9.81
N VAL A 23 -8.35 18.13 -8.51
CA VAL A 23 -9.30 17.40 -7.68
C VAL A 23 -9.75 18.22 -6.48
N ALA A 24 -10.98 18.03 -6.03
CA ALA A 24 -11.51 18.61 -4.81
C ALA A 24 -12.25 17.55 -3.97
N ILE A 25 -12.12 17.63 -2.66
CA ILE A 25 -12.84 16.76 -1.74
C ILE A 25 -14.16 17.44 -1.39
N ILE A 26 -15.26 16.72 -1.61
CA ILE A 26 -16.59 17.15 -1.20
C ILE A 26 -16.94 16.43 0.09
N SER A 27 -17.06 17.19 1.18
CA SER A 27 -17.49 16.68 2.48
C SER A 27 -18.96 16.87 2.67
N VAL A 28 -19.69 15.81 2.98
CA VAL A 28 -21.13 15.84 3.26
C VAL A 28 -21.36 15.43 4.71
N ASN A 29 -21.97 16.33 5.49
CA ASN A 29 -22.29 16.12 6.88
C ASN A 29 -23.82 16.02 7.06
N PRO A 30 -24.41 14.83 7.12
CA PRO A 30 -25.86 14.68 7.25
C PRO A 30 -26.39 15.09 8.63
N PHE A 31 -25.51 15.36 9.60
CA PHE A 31 -25.85 15.71 10.96
C PHE A 31 -25.31 17.08 11.33
N GLN A 32 -26.15 17.90 11.99
CA GLN A 32 -25.72 19.12 12.64
C GLN A 32 -26.24 19.14 14.10
N TYR A 33 -25.35 19.34 15.06
CA TYR A 33 -25.69 19.32 16.47
C TYR A 33 -25.43 20.66 17.15
N ASN A 34 -26.43 21.13 17.96
CA ASN A 34 -26.27 22.30 18.81
C ASN A 34 -26.11 21.85 20.27
N PRO A 35 -24.92 22.01 20.88
CA PRO A 35 -24.65 21.53 22.23
C PRO A 35 -25.37 22.29 23.33
N VAL A 36 -25.83 23.54 23.07
CA VAL A 36 -26.56 24.35 24.05
C VAL A 36 -28.04 23.97 24.08
N THR A 37 -28.66 23.88 22.91
CA THR A 37 -30.09 23.52 22.81
C THR A 37 -30.30 22.01 22.82
N LYS A 38 -29.23 21.21 22.68
CA LYS A 38 -29.27 19.75 22.57
C LYS A 38 -30.11 19.26 21.38
N GLN A 39 -30.18 20.05 20.34
CA GLN A 39 -30.91 19.72 19.11
C GLN A 39 -29.97 19.09 18.08
N LEU A 40 -30.45 18.05 17.44
CA LEU A 40 -29.82 17.39 16.30
C LEU A 40 -30.69 17.61 15.07
N ILE A 41 -30.09 18.13 14.01
CA ILE A 41 -30.67 18.16 12.66
C ILE A 41 -30.09 16.95 11.90
N VAL A 42 -30.96 16.18 11.25
CA VAL A 42 -30.61 15.04 10.43
C VAL A 42 -31.17 15.28 9.02
N ALA A 43 -30.30 15.30 8.03
CA ALA A 43 -30.68 15.31 6.63
C ALA A 43 -30.75 13.86 6.12
N TYR A 44 -31.92 13.43 5.69
CA TYR A 44 -32.16 12.07 5.18
C TYR A 44 -31.95 11.96 3.69
N ASP A 45 -32.02 13.09 2.98
CA ASP A 45 -31.87 13.18 1.53
C ASP A 45 -31.10 14.45 1.20
N ILE A 46 -29.97 14.33 0.53
CA ILE A 46 -29.09 15.43 0.14
C ILE A 46 -28.80 15.31 -1.34
N GLU A 47 -29.34 16.23 -2.12
CA GLU A 47 -29.03 16.37 -3.52
C GLU A 47 -27.94 17.42 -3.74
N LEU A 48 -26.87 17.03 -4.43
CA LEU A 48 -25.77 17.91 -4.78
C LEU A 48 -25.76 18.18 -6.27
N ASN A 49 -25.76 19.44 -6.66
CA ASN A 49 -25.50 19.87 -8.01
C ASN A 49 -24.09 20.47 -8.07
N ILE A 50 -23.20 19.87 -8.87
CA ILE A 50 -21.82 20.31 -9.01
C ILE A 50 -21.67 20.95 -10.40
N GLU A 51 -21.32 22.22 -10.42
CA GLU A 51 -21.06 22.95 -11.64
C GLU A 51 -19.56 23.28 -11.73
N PHE A 52 -18.97 23.01 -12.90
CA PHE A 52 -17.57 23.29 -13.18
C PHE A 52 -17.48 24.58 -13.98
N GLU A 53 -16.74 25.56 -13.49
CA GLU A 53 -16.48 26.83 -14.17
C GLU A 53 -14.97 26.98 -14.49
N GLY A 54 -14.64 27.55 -15.64
CA GLY A 54 -13.26 27.91 -16.00
C GLY A 54 -12.35 26.74 -16.39
N GLY A 55 -12.91 25.58 -16.63
CA GLY A 55 -12.16 24.40 -17.06
C GLY A 55 -11.45 24.63 -18.41
N LYS A 56 -10.25 24.06 -18.55
CA LYS A 56 -9.46 24.15 -19.80
C LYS A 56 -9.92 23.15 -20.87
N GLY A 57 -10.86 22.26 -20.55
CA GLY A 57 -11.35 21.21 -21.46
C GLY A 57 -10.33 20.06 -21.66
N THR A 58 -9.31 19.96 -20.81
CA THR A 58 -8.31 18.91 -20.84
C THR A 58 -8.17 18.27 -19.47
N PHE A 59 -7.88 16.99 -19.44
CA PHE A 59 -7.68 16.20 -18.22
C PHE A 59 -6.18 16.14 -17.88
N GLY A 60 -5.64 17.26 -17.41
CA GLY A 60 -4.22 17.44 -17.10
C GLY A 60 -3.30 17.49 -18.33
N ASP A 61 -1.99 17.60 -18.10
CA ASP A 61 -0.97 17.52 -19.14
C ASP A 61 -0.77 16.04 -19.54
N PRO A 62 -0.85 15.69 -20.83
CA PRO A 62 -0.64 14.32 -21.31
C PRO A 62 0.66 13.66 -20.86
N ARG A 63 1.73 14.45 -20.58
CA ARG A 63 2.99 13.93 -20.08
C ARG A 63 2.86 13.15 -18.75
N TYR A 64 1.95 13.60 -17.87
CA TYR A 64 1.75 13.01 -16.55
C TYR A 64 0.79 11.83 -16.54
N ARG A 65 0.14 11.53 -17.68
CA ARG A 65 -0.76 10.39 -17.80
C ARG A 65 0.02 9.09 -17.98
N SER A 66 -0.51 8.02 -17.43
CA SER A 66 -0.06 6.63 -17.67
C SER A 66 -1.23 5.69 -17.45
N ASP A 67 -1.16 4.46 -17.96
CA ASP A 67 -2.22 3.48 -17.74
C ASP A 67 -2.49 3.25 -16.25
N THR A 68 -1.42 3.12 -15.45
CA THR A 68 -1.53 2.92 -13.99
C THR A 68 -2.16 4.13 -13.29
N TRP A 69 -1.70 5.35 -13.58
CA TRP A 69 -2.23 6.53 -12.93
C TRP A 69 -3.64 6.88 -13.41
N ASN A 70 -3.97 6.64 -14.67
CA ASN A 70 -5.35 6.78 -15.14
C ASN A 70 -6.30 5.87 -14.38
N GLN A 71 -5.90 4.62 -14.10
CA GLN A 71 -6.70 3.70 -13.29
C GLN A 71 -6.82 4.20 -11.84
N ILE A 72 -5.72 4.59 -11.20
CA ILE A 72 -5.73 5.12 -9.82
C ILE A 72 -6.68 6.33 -9.71
N ILE A 73 -6.56 7.30 -10.60
CA ILE A 73 -7.40 8.49 -10.58
C ILE A 73 -8.86 8.11 -10.83
N SER A 74 -9.12 7.21 -11.79
CA SER A 74 -10.48 6.73 -12.09
C SER A 74 -11.14 6.07 -10.88
N ASP A 75 -10.38 5.32 -10.09
CA ASP A 75 -10.89 4.65 -8.89
C ASP A 75 -11.11 5.63 -7.71
N MET A 76 -10.42 6.77 -7.72
CA MET A 76 -10.53 7.77 -6.64
C MET A 76 -11.64 8.79 -6.83
N VAL A 77 -12.07 9.08 -8.06
CA VAL A 77 -13.02 10.16 -8.35
C VAL A 77 -14.42 9.62 -8.66
N ILE A 78 -15.45 10.34 -8.19
CA ILE A 78 -16.86 9.95 -8.39
C ILE A 78 -17.36 10.21 -9.82
N ASN A 79 -16.69 11.10 -10.57
CA ASN A 79 -17.02 11.47 -11.94
C ASN A 79 -16.01 10.90 -12.95
N ASN A 80 -15.64 9.64 -12.76
CA ASN A 80 -14.65 8.94 -13.59
C ASN A 80 -15.07 8.77 -15.06
N ASP A 81 -16.36 8.88 -15.36
CA ASP A 81 -16.92 8.84 -16.71
C ASP A 81 -16.49 10.00 -17.60
N VAL A 82 -16.02 11.11 -17.01
CA VAL A 82 -15.50 12.27 -17.77
C VAL A 82 -14.01 12.13 -18.10
N ILE A 83 -13.33 11.11 -17.61
CA ILE A 83 -11.90 10.88 -17.89
C ILE A 83 -11.75 10.46 -19.36
N GLU A 84 -11.15 11.32 -20.16
CA GLU A 84 -10.93 11.01 -21.57
C GLU A 84 -10.00 9.80 -21.75
N PRO A 85 -10.32 8.85 -22.65
CA PRO A 85 -9.40 7.77 -23.01
C PRO A 85 -8.07 8.33 -23.51
N PHE A 86 -6.97 7.74 -23.08
CA PHE A 86 -5.63 8.14 -23.49
C PHE A 86 -4.85 6.92 -23.98
N ASP A 87 -4.39 6.95 -25.23
CA ASP A 87 -3.54 5.89 -25.77
C ASP A 87 -2.09 6.08 -25.34
N TYR A 88 -1.82 5.67 -24.12
CA TYR A 88 -0.50 5.79 -23.51
C TYR A 88 0.59 5.05 -24.28
N LYS A 89 0.27 3.89 -24.86
CA LYS A 89 1.24 3.11 -25.64
C LYS A 89 1.68 3.84 -26.91
N SER A 90 0.75 4.48 -27.59
CA SER A 90 1.08 5.34 -28.74
C SER A 90 1.89 6.56 -28.32
N PHE A 91 1.55 7.20 -27.20
CA PHE A 91 2.31 8.32 -26.65
C PHE A 91 3.79 7.93 -26.39
N ILE A 92 4.03 6.81 -25.70
CA ILE A 92 5.39 6.32 -25.40
C ILE A 92 6.15 5.97 -26.70
N ARG A 93 5.49 5.30 -27.65
CA ARG A 93 6.13 4.97 -28.93
C ARG A 93 6.58 6.22 -29.68
N GLU A 94 5.70 7.21 -29.80
CA GLU A 94 6.01 8.46 -30.46
C GLU A 94 7.11 9.24 -29.73
N SER A 95 7.10 9.23 -28.39
CA SER A 95 8.15 9.86 -27.58
C SER A 95 9.51 9.23 -27.85
N VAL A 96 9.59 7.90 -27.91
CA VAL A 96 10.83 7.18 -28.26
C VAL A 96 11.27 7.53 -29.68
N GLU A 97 10.36 7.56 -30.66
CA GLU A 97 10.65 7.92 -32.05
C GLU A 97 11.16 9.36 -32.20
N ARG A 98 10.66 10.30 -31.41
CA ARG A 98 11.15 11.68 -31.34
C ARG A 98 12.50 11.84 -30.65
N GLY A 99 12.90 10.84 -29.84
CA GLY A 99 14.07 10.92 -28.97
C GLY A 99 13.85 11.78 -27.73
N ASP A 100 12.63 11.81 -27.24
CA ASP A 100 12.23 12.54 -26.04
C ASP A 100 13.02 12.05 -24.80
N THR A 101 13.26 12.96 -23.86
CA THR A 101 13.98 12.64 -22.63
C THR A 101 13.07 12.01 -21.61
N GLY A 102 13.59 11.08 -20.80
CA GLY A 102 12.91 10.58 -19.62
C GLY A 102 12.65 9.08 -19.59
N CYS A 103 11.77 8.69 -18.69
CA CYS A 103 11.27 7.32 -18.54
C CYS A 103 10.04 7.30 -17.66
N GLU A 104 9.17 6.33 -17.86
CA GLU A 104 8.02 6.08 -16.98
C GLU A 104 8.42 5.31 -15.72
N TYR A 105 9.42 4.44 -15.80
CA TYR A 105 9.91 3.63 -14.69
C TYR A 105 11.39 3.94 -14.40
N LEU A 106 11.64 4.61 -13.28
CA LEU A 106 12.98 5.00 -12.87
C LEU A 106 13.51 4.03 -11.81
N ILE A 107 14.67 3.43 -12.04
CA ILE A 107 15.36 2.59 -11.07
C ILE A 107 16.56 3.38 -10.54
N ILE A 108 16.61 3.60 -9.23
CA ILE A 108 17.76 4.18 -8.54
C ILE A 108 18.50 3.06 -7.82
N THR A 109 19.82 2.97 -8.03
CA THR A 109 20.65 1.90 -7.50
C THR A 109 21.94 2.45 -6.86
N PRO A 110 22.56 1.75 -5.90
CA PRO A 110 23.89 2.11 -5.41
C PRO A 110 24.95 2.14 -6.52
N ASP A 111 26.08 2.82 -6.24
CA ASP A 111 27.27 2.80 -7.09
C ASP A 111 28.02 1.48 -6.94
N ASN A 112 27.41 0.40 -7.39
CA ASN A 112 27.90 -0.96 -7.30
C ASN A 112 27.58 -1.71 -8.59
N GLU A 113 28.62 -2.25 -9.26
CA GLU A 113 28.48 -2.90 -10.56
C GLU A 113 27.52 -4.10 -10.54
N GLU A 114 27.50 -4.88 -9.47
CA GLU A 114 26.61 -6.03 -9.31
C GLU A 114 25.14 -5.61 -9.21
N PHE A 115 24.87 -4.51 -8.47
CA PHE A 115 23.53 -3.96 -8.34
C PHE A 115 23.05 -3.35 -9.65
N ILE A 116 23.93 -2.65 -10.38
CA ILE A 116 23.62 -2.09 -11.70
C ILE A 116 23.26 -3.19 -12.69
N GLN A 117 23.99 -4.33 -12.73
CA GLN A 117 23.66 -5.47 -13.59
C GLN A 117 22.28 -6.05 -13.30
N LEU A 118 21.90 -6.12 -12.02
CA LEU A 118 20.58 -6.58 -11.62
C LEU A 118 19.48 -5.56 -11.97
N ALA A 119 19.74 -4.27 -11.80
CA ALA A 119 18.85 -3.20 -12.27
C ALA A 119 18.64 -3.25 -13.80
N ASP A 120 19.70 -3.50 -14.56
CA ASP A 120 19.62 -3.66 -16.02
C ASP A 120 18.79 -4.90 -16.42
N SER A 121 18.79 -5.95 -15.62
CA SER A 121 17.92 -7.12 -15.83
C SER A 121 16.44 -6.77 -15.68
N ILE A 122 16.09 -5.95 -14.70
CA ILE A 122 14.73 -5.40 -14.54
C ILE A 122 14.39 -4.50 -15.73
N LYS A 123 15.29 -3.57 -16.08
CA LYS A 123 15.11 -2.66 -17.23
C LYS A 123 14.87 -3.43 -18.54
N LEU A 124 15.66 -4.46 -18.80
CA LEU A 124 15.48 -5.30 -19.99
C LEU A 124 14.08 -5.93 -20.02
N PHE A 125 13.63 -6.48 -18.90
CA PHE A 125 12.32 -7.09 -18.79
C PHE A 125 11.19 -6.07 -18.99
N ARG A 126 11.26 -4.92 -18.34
CA ARG A 126 10.28 -3.83 -18.48
C ARG A 126 10.25 -3.30 -19.92
N SER A 127 11.40 -3.16 -20.55
CA SER A 127 11.48 -2.75 -21.96
C SER A 127 10.81 -3.75 -22.92
N GLN A 128 10.87 -5.07 -22.61
CA GLN A 128 10.13 -6.08 -23.37
C GLN A 128 8.61 -5.97 -23.21
N GLN A 129 8.16 -5.38 -22.11
CA GLN A 129 6.74 -5.07 -21.87
C GLN A 129 6.31 -3.73 -22.48
N GLY A 130 7.23 -2.99 -23.10
CA GLY A 130 6.97 -1.66 -23.66
C GLY A 130 7.05 -0.54 -22.64
N ILE A 131 7.58 -0.79 -21.44
CA ILE A 131 7.75 0.18 -20.36
C ILE A 131 9.10 0.88 -20.51
N LEU A 132 9.08 2.19 -20.75
CA LEU A 132 10.29 3.00 -20.87
C LEU A 132 10.98 3.13 -19.53
N THR A 133 12.13 2.42 -19.38
CA THR A 133 12.82 2.27 -18.10
C THR A 133 14.23 2.85 -18.14
N LYS A 134 14.61 3.59 -17.09
CA LYS A 134 15.95 4.14 -16.91
C LYS A 134 16.55 3.67 -15.59
N VAL A 135 17.82 3.28 -15.62
CA VAL A 135 18.62 3.01 -14.42
C VAL A 135 19.56 4.18 -14.20
N VAL A 136 19.67 4.64 -12.97
CA VAL A 136 20.62 5.66 -12.51
C VAL A 136 21.22 5.26 -11.18
N THR A 137 22.47 5.64 -10.95
CA THR A 137 23.13 5.43 -9.66
C THR A 137 22.88 6.61 -8.73
N VAL A 138 23.15 6.43 -7.43
CA VAL A 138 23.07 7.52 -6.46
C VAL A 138 24.06 8.65 -6.77
N SER A 139 25.24 8.35 -7.35
CA SER A 139 26.17 9.36 -7.84
C SER A 139 25.63 10.15 -9.03
N GLU A 140 24.92 9.51 -9.95
CA GLU A 140 24.24 10.20 -11.05
C GLU A 140 23.09 11.08 -10.58
N CYS A 141 22.48 10.76 -9.42
CA CYS A 141 21.54 11.64 -8.75
C CYS A 141 22.21 12.85 -8.08
N GLY A 142 23.55 12.82 -7.93
CA GLY A 142 24.35 13.86 -7.27
C GLY A 142 24.87 13.48 -5.88
N GLY A 143 24.49 12.33 -5.32
CA GLY A 143 24.93 11.80 -4.03
C GLY A 143 23.86 11.00 -3.29
N ASN A 144 24.27 10.23 -2.29
CA ASN A 144 23.40 9.38 -1.48
C ASN A 144 22.87 10.12 -0.25
N ASP A 145 22.13 11.20 -0.46
CA ASP A 145 21.37 11.89 0.59
C ASP A 145 19.92 12.18 0.11
N TYR A 146 19.01 12.27 1.06
CA TYR A 146 17.60 12.42 0.76
C TYR A 146 17.28 13.64 -0.12
N ASN A 147 17.83 14.81 0.22
CA ASN A 147 17.50 16.04 -0.50
C ASN A 147 18.01 16.01 -1.95
N THR A 148 19.19 15.44 -2.16
CA THR A 148 19.82 15.30 -3.46
C THR A 148 19.03 14.34 -4.35
N ILE A 149 18.72 13.14 -3.84
CA ILE A 149 17.91 12.16 -4.59
C ILE A 149 16.51 12.70 -4.86
N ARG A 150 15.86 13.30 -3.85
CA ARG A 150 14.54 13.94 -4.03
C ARG A 150 14.58 15.05 -5.08
N SER A 151 15.61 15.86 -5.07
CA SER A 151 15.76 16.95 -6.06
C SER A 151 15.95 16.39 -7.47
N TYR A 152 16.69 15.29 -7.63
CA TYR A 152 16.81 14.60 -8.91
C TYR A 152 15.45 14.09 -9.41
N ILE A 153 14.68 13.40 -8.56
CA ILE A 153 13.36 12.86 -8.88
C ILE A 153 12.39 14.00 -9.23
N ASN A 154 12.37 15.08 -8.43
CA ASN A 154 11.54 16.26 -8.71
C ASN A 154 11.91 16.95 -10.02
N ASN A 155 13.20 17.06 -10.32
CA ASN A 155 13.64 17.59 -11.60
C ASN A 155 13.19 16.69 -12.75
N ALA A 156 13.36 15.38 -12.62
CA ALA A 156 12.91 14.41 -13.62
C ALA A 156 11.40 14.53 -13.87
N TYR A 157 10.61 14.60 -12.82
CA TYR A 157 9.15 14.75 -12.90
C TYR A 157 8.75 16.04 -13.63
N ASN A 158 9.38 17.16 -13.31
CA ASN A 158 8.96 18.46 -13.82
C ASN A 158 9.52 18.79 -15.22
N THR A 159 10.67 18.21 -15.60
CA THR A 159 11.39 18.66 -16.80
C THR A 159 11.53 17.62 -17.91
N TRP A 160 11.36 16.32 -17.61
CA TRP A 160 11.45 15.31 -18.65
C TRP A 160 10.19 15.28 -19.51
N ASP A 161 10.36 14.96 -20.79
CA ASP A 161 9.25 14.79 -21.72
C ASP A 161 8.36 13.59 -21.34
N VAL A 162 8.98 12.54 -20.80
CA VAL A 162 8.31 11.39 -20.18
C VAL A 162 8.69 11.36 -18.71
N PRO A 163 7.92 11.97 -17.81
CA PRO A 163 8.21 11.99 -16.39
C PRO A 163 7.94 10.64 -15.73
N PRO A 164 8.69 10.28 -14.65
CA PRO A 164 8.51 9.00 -14.00
C PRO A 164 7.11 8.87 -13.37
N SER A 165 6.47 7.74 -13.64
CA SER A 165 5.24 7.28 -12.98
C SER A 165 5.54 6.48 -11.73
N ALA A 166 6.68 5.79 -11.72
CA ALA A 166 7.16 4.99 -10.60
C ALA A 166 8.67 5.09 -10.43
N VAL A 167 9.12 5.02 -9.19
CA VAL A 167 10.53 4.95 -8.80
C VAL A 167 10.75 3.69 -7.98
N LEU A 168 11.68 2.85 -8.41
CA LEU A 168 12.18 1.71 -7.64
C LEU A 168 13.54 2.04 -7.03
N PHE A 169 13.65 1.95 -5.71
CA PHE A 169 14.93 1.95 -5.01
C PHE A 169 15.46 0.53 -4.92
N LEU A 170 16.53 0.23 -5.63
CA LEU A 170 17.14 -1.10 -5.68
C LEU A 170 18.32 -1.18 -4.73
N GLY A 171 18.07 -1.63 -3.52
CA GLY A 171 19.05 -1.76 -2.43
C GLY A 171 18.43 -1.40 -1.08
N ASP A 172 19.02 -1.93 -0.02
CA ASP A 172 18.62 -1.67 1.35
C ASP A 172 18.88 -0.21 1.78
N HIS A 173 18.33 0.19 2.93
CA HIS A 173 18.65 1.48 3.54
C HIS A 173 20.10 1.52 3.98
N ASN A 174 20.92 2.40 3.39
CA ASN A 174 22.30 2.60 3.79
C ASN A 174 22.79 4.01 3.43
N THR A 175 23.56 4.63 4.31
CA THR A 175 24.22 5.93 4.05
C THR A 175 25.47 5.81 3.17
N ASP A 176 26.05 4.60 3.06
CA ASP A 176 27.10 4.28 2.11
C ASP A 176 26.49 3.98 0.75
N GLY A 177 26.64 4.90 -0.21
CA GLY A 177 26.08 4.83 -1.54
C GLY A 177 26.58 3.68 -2.42
N THR A 178 27.57 2.91 -1.97
CA THR A 178 28.00 1.67 -2.62
C THR A 178 27.30 0.42 -2.10
N LYS A 179 26.56 0.54 -0.99
CA LYS A 179 25.89 -0.58 -0.28
C LYS A 179 24.37 -0.47 -0.27
N GLY A 180 23.85 0.73 -0.46
CA GLY A 180 22.42 0.95 -0.41
C GLY A 180 22.05 2.40 -0.69
N ILE A 181 20.78 2.72 -0.47
CA ILE A 181 20.19 4.01 -0.77
C ILE A 181 19.53 4.56 0.49
N VAL A 182 19.87 5.79 0.86
CA VAL A 182 19.28 6.45 2.02
C VAL A 182 17.76 6.56 1.87
N SER A 183 17.03 6.43 2.98
CA SER A 183 15.61 6.74 3.09
C SER A 183 15.42 7.99 3.95
N HIS A 184 14.28 8.66 3.81
CA HIS A 184 14.01 9.89 4.54
C HIS A 184 13.68 9.62 6.01
N ASN A 185 14.30 10.40 6.92
CA ASN A 185 13.94 10.43 8.34
C ASN A 185 12.71 11.32 8.54
N MET A 186 11.61 10.73 9.02
CA MET A 186 10.37 11.40 9.37
C MET A 186 10.34 11.71 10.87
N TYR A 187 9.79 12.88 11.24
CA TYR A 187 9.72 13.37 12.63
C TYR A 187 8.31 13.71 13.10
N ASN A 188 7.30 13.23 12.38
CA ASN A 188 5.90 13.57 12.62
C ASN A 188 5.08 12.41 13.19
N HIS A 189 5.73 11.42 13.83
CA HIS A 189 4.99 10.31 14.44
C HIS A 189 4.16 10.82 15.64
N PRO A 190 2.84 10.58 15.65
CA PRO A 190 1.96 11.10 16.70
C PRO A 190 2.21 10.48 18.08
N GLY A 191 2.96 9.39 18.19
CA GLY A 191 3.41 8.77 19.44
C GLY A 191 4.53 9.51 20.19
N GLY A 192 5.02 10.62 19.62
CA GLY A 192 6.06 11.47 20.23
C GLY A 192 7.49 11.03 19.94
N ASP A 193 8.44 11.61 20.69
CA ASP A 193 9.87 11.50 20.41
C ASP A 193 10.43 10.07 20.44
N SER A 194 9.80 9.16 21.21
CA SER A 194 10.25 7.77 21.29
C SER A 194 10.12 7.01 19.98
N TYR A 195 9.27 7.48 19.05
CA TYR A 195 9.01 6.89 17.75
C TYR A 195 9.57 7.74 16.59
N ASN A 196 10.34 8.78 16.90
CA ASN A 196 11.00 9.65 15.94
C ASN A 196 12.54 9.55 16.09
N PRO A 197 13.31 9.59 14.98
CA PRO A 197 12.78 9.50 13.61
C PRO A 197 12.43 8.06 13.23
N TYR A 198 11.44 7.93 12.34
CA TYR A 198 11.22 6.71 11.56
C TYR A 198 11.56 6.98 10.09
N ILE A 199 11.74 5.92 9.29
CA ILE A 199 12.10 6.10 7.88
C ILE A 199 10.91 5.85 6.95
N SER A 200 10.92 6.57 5.81
CA SER A 200 9.90 6.39 4.76
C SER A 200 10.46 6.78 3.40
N ASP A 201 10.10 6.01 2.36
CA ASP A 201 10.39 6.37 0.98
C ASP A 201 9.25 7.16 0.32
N ASN A 202 8.08 7.25 0.95
CA ASN A 202 6.94 7.98 0.41
C ASN A 202 7.26 9.45 0.03
N PRO A 203 8.04 10.21 0.84
CA PRO A 203 8.38 11.60 0.51
C PRO A 203 9.16 11.80 -0.78
N TYR A 204 9.80 10.77 -1.32
CA TYR A 204 10.43 10.84 -2.64
C TYR A 204 9.41 10.97 -3.78
N GLY A 205 8.20 10.44 -3.58
CA GLY A 205 7.12 10.52 -4.56
C GLY A 205 6.32 11.82 -4.53
N ILE A 206 6.52 12.67 -3.50
CA ILE A 206 5.83 13.95 -3.35
C ILE A 206 6.62 15.03 -4.10
N THR A 207 6.11 15.48 -5.22
CA THR A 207 6.79 16.41 -6.13
C THR A 207 6.35 17.87 -5.99
N ASP A 208 5.36 18.12 -5.17
CA ASP A 208 4.78 19.46 -4.91
C ASP A 208 4.69 19.74 -3.39
N ASN A 209 3.86 20.69 -3.00
CA ASN A 209 3.64 21.04 -1.60
C ASN A 209 2.42 20.31 -0.97
N SER A 210 1.88 19.33 -1.66
CA SER A 210 0.84 18.46 -1.11
C SER A 210 1.43 17.34 -0.24
N ASP A 211 0.58 16.62 0.46
CA ASP A 211 0.96 15.38 1.16
C ASP A 211 0.70 14.12 0.32
N LEU A 212 0.21 14.32 -0.93
CA LEU A 212 -0.14 13.22 -1.84
C LEU A 212 1.03 12.91 -2.78
N PRO A 213 1.43 11.65 -2.95
CA PRO A 213 2.48 11.28 -3.89
C PRO A 213 1.97 11.39 -5.34
N ASN A 214 2.80 11.96 -6.21
CA ASN A 214 2.60 12.00 -7.66
C ASN A 214 3.37 10.87 -8.38
N ILE A 215 4.22 10.17 -7.66
CA ILE A 215 5.05 9.07 -8.16
C ILE A 215 4.91 7.89 -7.19
N ILE A 216 4.65 6.70 -7.72
CA ILE A 216 4.67 5.46 -6.93
C ILE A 216 6.11 5.17 -6.52
N THR A 217 6.34 4.89 -5.24
CA THR A 217 7.66 4.51 -4.74
C THR A 217 7.62 3.08 -4.19
N ALA A 218 8.65 2.31 -4.50
CA ALA A 218 8.86 0.97 -3.96
C ALA A 218 10.34 0.73 -3.72
N ARG A 219 10.67 -0.22 -2.83
CA ARG A 219 12.04 -0.60 -2.53
C ARG A 219 12.22 -2.11 -2.56
N ILE A 220 13.31 -2.57 -3.15
CA ILE A 220 13.83 -3.93 -3.01
C ILE A 220 15.01 -3.87 -2.05
N THR A 221 14.83 -4.38 -0.83
CA THR A 221 15.77 -4.22 0.30
C THR A 221 16.87 -5.28 0.34
N GLY A 222 17.47 -5.64 -0.78
CA GLY A 222 18.63 -6.54 -0.79
C GLY A 222 19.91 -5.81 -0.38
N ARG A 223 20.74 -6.47 0.44
CA ARG A 223 22.00 -5.93 1.00
C ARG A 223 23.22 -6.29 0.17
N ASP A 224 23.11 -7.33 -0.63
CA ASP A 224 24.17 -7.85 -1.49
C ASP A 224 23.59 -8.46 -2.78
N TYR A 225 24.50 -8.96 -3.63
CA TYR A 225 24.12 -9.57 -4.90
C TYR A 225 23.17 -10.74 -4.74
N ASP A 226 23.45 -11.64 -3.81
CA ASP A 226 22.69 -12.89 -3.66
C ASP A 226 21.26 -12.61 -3.22
N GLU A 227 21.06 -11.73 -2.23
CA GLU A 227 19.73 -11.31 -1.78
C GLU A 227 18.95 -10.64 -2.91
N LEU A 228 19.55 -9.66 -3.60
CA LEU A 228 18.91 -8.97 -4.74
C LEU A 228 18.61 -9.92 -5.88
N TYR A 229 19.55 -10.81 -6.24
CA TYR A 229 19.35 -11.79 -7.29
C TYR A 229 18.17 -12.71 -7.01
N HIS A 230 18.05 -13.19 -5.77
CA HIS A 230 16.92 -14.04 -5.37
C HIS A 230 15.58 -13.30 -5.47
N ILE A 231 15.49 -12.07 -4.96
CA ILE A 231 14.27 -11.28 -5.02
C ILE A 231 13.90 -11.01 -6.50
N ILE A 232 14.80 -10.41 -7.26
CA ILE A 232 14.53 -10.02 -8.63
C ILE A 232 14.18 -11.23 -9.50
N ASN A 233 14.91 -12.34 -9.34
CA ASN A 233 14.67 -13.53 -10.14
C ASN A 233 13.29 -14.16 -9.84
N LYS A 234 12.87 -14.21 -8.56
CA LYS A 234 11.54 -14.73 -8.24
C LYS A 234 10.42 -13.81 -8.75
N ASP A 235 10.59 -12.48 -8.64
CA ASP A 235 9.61 -11.50 -9.09
C ASP A 235 9.45 -11.55 -10.62
N LEU A 236 10.58 -11.52 -11.36
CA LEU A 236 10.56 -11.64 -12.83
C LEU A 236 10.04 -13.00 -13.30
N ARG A 237 10.33 -14.08 -12.57
CA ARG A 237 9.78 -15.41 -12.86
C ARG A 237 8.26 -15.43 -12.66
N TYR A 238 7.76 -14.85 -11.58
CA TYR A 238 6.33 -14.75 -11.31
C TYR A 238 5.59 -14.00 -12.42
N GLU A 239 6.12 -12.86 -12.86
CA GLU A 239 5.50 -12.08 -13.93
C GLU A 239 5.55 -12.79 -15.31
N ARG A 240 6.66 -13.53 -15.60
CA ARG A 240 6.78 -14.28 -16.86
C ARG A 240 5.92 -15.53 -16.89
N ASN A 241 5.78 -16.18 -15.76
CA ASN A 241 5.10 -17.45 -15.59
C ASN A 241 4.19 -17.37 -14.37
N PRO A 242 3.08 -16.62 -14.44
CA PRO A 242 2.16 -16.47 -13.31
C PRO A 242 1.57 -17.84 -12.94
N PRO A 243 1.21 -18.04 -11.67
CA PRO A 243 0.59 -19.27 -11.21
C PRO A 243 -0.64 -19.62 -12.05
N THR A 244 -0.73 -20.90 -12.47
CA THR A 244 -1.88 -21.40 -13.25
C THR A 244 -2.85 -22.25 -12.43
N ASN A 245 -2.50 -22.50 -11.16
CA ASN A 245 -3.36 -23.23 -10.23
C ASN A 245 -4.55 -22.33 -9.82
N SER A 246 -5.78 -22.79 -10.12
CA SER A 246 -6.99 -22.04 -9.76
C SER A 246 -7.14 -21.83 -8.25
N ASN A 247 -6.68 -22.78 -7.42
CA ASN A 247 -6.71 -22.62 -5.97
C ASN A 247 -5.88 -21.45 -5.46
N PHE A 248 -4.78 -21.12 -6.16
CA PHE A 248 -3.96 -19.95 -5.83
C PHE A 248 -4.77 -18.64 -5.83
N TYR A 249 -5.66 -18.48 -6.80
CA TYR A 249 -6.53 -17.31 -6.93
C TYR A 249 -7.83 -17.42 -6.13
N ASP A 250 -8.24 -18.64 -5.77
CA ASP A 250 -9.51 -18.90 -5.09
C ASP A 250 -9.42 -18.83 -3.56
N LYS A 251 -8.25 -19.02 -2.99
CA LYS A 251 -8.05 -19.18 -1.54
C LYS A 251 -7.13 -18.09 -0.94
N PRO A 252 -7.55 -16.81 -0.94
CA PRO A 252 -6.84 -15.78 -0.20
C PRO A 252 -6.80 -16.13 1.30
N ILE A 253 -5.83 -15.60 2.03
CA ILE A 253 -5.62 -15.92 3.44
C ILE A 253 -5.85 -14.68 4.31
N THR A 254 -6.61 -14.82 5.40
CA THR A 254 -6.53 -13.91 6.54
C THR A 254 -5.88 -14.60 7.73
N ALA A 255 -4.93 -13.92 8.38
CA ALA A 255 -4.33 -14.33 9.64
C ALA A 255 -4.59 -13.24 10.68
N MET A 256 -5.25 -13.58 11.79
CA MET A 256 -5.79 -12.59 12.70
C MET A 256 -5.65 -13.00 14.16
N GLY A 257 -5.17 -12.05 15.01
CA GLY A 257 -5.19 -12.14 16.45
C GLY A 257 -6.45 -11.52 17.04
N TYR A 258 -7.20 -12.27 17.86
CA TYR A 258 -8.37 -11.76 18.52
C TYR A 258 -8.02 -10.90 19.73
N GLN A 259 -8.58 -9.68 19.80
CA GLN A 259 -8.56 -8.82 20.96
C GLN A 259 -9.88 -8.03 21.07
N LEU A 260 -10.63 -8.21 22.15
CA LEU A 260 -12.03 -7.80 22.22
C LEU A 260 -12.25 -6.29 22.05
N GLU A 261 -11.34 -5.45 22.55
CA GLU A 261 -11.44 -3.98 22.43
C GLU A 261 -10.94 -3.43 21.09
N ARG A 262 -10.41 -4.27 20.23
CA ARG A 262 -9.91 -3.92 18.90
C ARG A 262 -10.89 -4.35 17.80
N TRP A 263 -10.58 -3.93 16.56
CA TRP A 263 -11.32 -4.33 15.37
C TRP A 263 -10.59 -5.37 14.52
N PHE A 264 -9.55 -6.02 15.02
CA PHE A 264 -8.74 -6.95 14.24
C PHE A 264 -9.58 -8.04 13.59
N GLN A 265 -10.45 -8.69 14.39
CA GLN A 265 -11.39 -9.70 13.92
C GLN A 265 -12.45 -9.13 12.98
N LEU A 266 -12.90 -7.91 13.22
CA LEU A 266 -13.90 -7.25 12.38
C LEU A 266 -13.32 -6.86 11.02
N CYS A 267 -12.13 -6.27 11.01
CA CYS A 267 -11.40 -5.87 9.82
C CYS A 267 -11.14 -7.10 8.92
N SER A 268 -10.55 -8.17 9.47
CA SER A 268 -10.27 -9.39 8.69
C SER A 268 -11.54 -10.03 8.13
N GLU A 269 -12.65 -10.03 8.89
CA GLU A 269 -13.91 -10.58 8.38
C GLU A 269 -14.59 -9.69 7.34
N VAL A 270 -14.44 -8.38 7.39
CA VAL A 270 -14.88 -7.50 6.29
C VAL A 270 -14.13 -7.83 5.00
N VAL A 271 -12.81 -8.04 5.09
CA VAL A 271 -11.98 -8.45 3.95
C VAL A 271 -12.40 -9.82 3.43
N ASN A 272 -12.61 -10.80 4.32
CA ASN A 272 -13.13 -12.12 3.95
C ASN A 272 -14.48 -12.03 3.26
N GLY A 273 -15.40 -11.24 3.80
CA GLY A 273 -16.72 -11.06 3.21
C GLY A 273 -16.70 -10.38 1.83
N PHE A 274 -15.79 -9.43 1.62
CA PHE A 274 -15.55 -8.87 0.29
C PHE A 274 -15.03 -9.94 -0.68
N TRP A 275 -14.06 -10.76 -0.26
CA TRP A 275 -13.56 -11.85 -1.10
C TRP A 275 -14.64 -12.88 -1.42
N GLU A 276 -15.47 -13.24 -0.45
CA GLU A 276 -16.57 -14.23 -0.64
C GLU A 276 -17.71 -13.67 -1.49
N HIS A 277 -18.28 -12.54 -1.07
CA HIS A 277 -19.50 -12.00 -1.67
C HIS A 277 -19.24 -11.09 -2.86
N GLY A 278 -18.12 -10.35 -2.85
CA GLY A 278 -17.73 -9.45 -3.94
C GLY A 278 -16.99 -10.17 -5.07
N LEU A 279 -16.11 -11.11 -4.75
CA LEU A 279 -15.23 -11.74 -5.70
C LEU A 279 -15.48 -13.26 -5.91
N GLY A 280 -16.40 -13.87 -5.14
CA GLY A 280 -16.73 -15.30 -5.24
C GLY A 280 -15.59 -16.25 -4.85
N LYS A 281 -14.71 -15.84 -3.93
CA LYS A 281 -13.55 -16.62 -3.47
C LYS A 281 -13.85 -17.39 -2.18
N HIS A 282 -12.93 -18.27 -1.78
CA HIS A 282 -13.07 -19.12 -0.61
C HIS A 282 -11.89 -18.89 0.36
N PRO A 283 -11.89 -17.80 1.13
CA PRO A 283 -10.76 -17.42 1.97
C PRO A 283 -10.46 -18.45 3.06
N VAL A 284 -9.18 -18.60 3.35
CA VAL A 284 -8.67 -19.40 4.47
C VAL A 284 -8.51 -18.48 5.68
N ARG A 285 -9.20 -18.79 6.77
CA ARG A 285 -9.17 -18.06 8.03
C ARG A 285 -8.21 -18.70 9.01
N LEU A 286 -7.19 -17.99 9.45
CA LEU A 286 -6.19 -18.44 10.43
C LEU A 286 -6.31 -17.53 11.65
N ASN A 287 -7.24 -17.87 12.55
CA ASN A 287 -7.53 -17.06 13.72
C ASN A 287 -6.83 -17.62 14.95
N ALA A 288 -6.27 -16.75 15.76
CA ALA A 288 -5.70 -17.07 17.06
C ALA A 288 -6.17 -16.06 18.12
N ILE A 289 -5.93 -16.34 19.38
CA ILE A 289 -6.29 -15.46 20.48
C ILE A 289 -5.05 -14.70 20.94
N TYR A 290 -5.04 -13.38 20.74
CA TYR A 290 -4.04 -12.53 21.35
C TYR A 290 -4.38 -12.25 22.81
N GLU A 291 -5.62 -11.82 23.09
CA GLU A 291 -6.06 -11.51 24.43
C GLU A 291 -7.59 -11.67 24.59
N GLY A 292 -8.01 -12.19 25.75
CA GLY A 292 -9.42 -12.32 26.13
C GLY A 292 -10.02 -13.66 25.71
N THR A 293 -11.35 -13.69 25.67
CA THR A 293 -12.12 -14.89 25.30
C THR A 293 -13.09 -14.54 24.18
N PRO A 294 -12.96 -15.17 23.00
CA PRO A 294 -13.89 -14.98 21.91
C PRO A 294 -15.33 -15.32 22.31
N GLY A 295 -16.26 -14.48 21.90
CA GLY A 295 -17.71 -14.64 22.11
C GLY A 295 -18.49 -14.31 20.85
N SER A 296 -19.74 -13.85 20.99
CA SER A 296 -20.55 -13.44 19.83
C SER A 296 -20.34 -11.99 19.41
N ARG A 297 -19.72 -11.18 20.26
CA ARG A 297 -19.58 -9.74 20.08
C ARG A 297 -18.32 -9.42 19.27
N TRP A 298 -18.46 -8.60 18.23
CA TRP A 298 -17.33 -8.18 17.39
C TRP A 298 -16.25 -7.38 18.15
N SER A 299 -16.66 -6.37 18.91
CA SER A 299 -15.73 -5.55 19.71
C SER A 299 -16.50 -4.77 20.78
N THR A 300 -15.79 -4.30 21.81
CA THR A 300 -16.32 -3.36 22.81
C THR A 300 -16.21 -1.90 22.40
N ASN A 301 -15.52 -1.58 21.31
CA ASN A 301 -15.42 -0.21 20.81
C ASN A 301 -16.81 0.34 20.44
N GLU A 302 -17.08 1.58 20.88
CA GLU A 302 -18.40 2.22 20.74
C GLU A 302 -18.84 2.43 19.30
N ASN A 303 -17.92 2.53 18.35
CA ASN A 303 -18.20 2.72 16.92
C ASN A 303 -18.49 1.40 16.17
N THR A 304 -18.27 0.24 16.81
CA THR A 304 -18.51 -1.08 16.21
C THR A 304 -19.92 -1.24 15.60
N PRO A 305 -21.01 -0.78 16.25
CA PRO A 305 -22.34 -0.91 15.66
C PRO A 305 -22.49 -0.21 14.31
N SER A 306 -21.83 0.92 14.10
CA SER A 306 -21.88 1.66 12.81
C SER A 306 -21.20 0.87 11.70
N ILE A 307 -20.06 0.26 11.99
CA ILE A 307 -19.31 -0.58 11.05
C ILE A 307 -20.10 -1.85 10.71
N VAL A 308 -20.63 -2.53 11.74
CA VAL A 308 -21.46 -3.73 11.54
C VAL A 308 -22.76 -3.40 10.78
N ASN A 309 -23.33 -2.23 10.98
CA ASN A 309 -24.51 -1.81 10.20
C ASN A 309 -24.17 -1.57 8.73
N TYR A 310 -22.99 -1.00 8.43
CA TYR A 310 -22.55 -0.72 7.07
C TYR A 310 -22.14 -1.99 6.32
N PHE A 311 -21.28 -2.83 6.91
CA PHE A 311 -20.79 -4.05 6.27
C PHE A 311 -21.66 -5.27 6.51
N GLY A 312 -22.65 -5.18 7.40
CA GLY A 312 -23.50 -6.27 7.85
C GLY A 312 -24.69 -6.55 6.94
N PRO A 313 -25.63 -7.42 7.43
CA PRO A 313 -26.75 -7.96 6.62
C PRO A 313 -27.74 -6.92 6.12
N ASN A 314 -27.77 -5.75 6.72
CA ASN A 314 -28.71 -4.68 6.32
C ASN A 314 -28.18 -3.81 5.18
N ASN A 315 -26.91 -3.96 4.77
CA ASN A 315 -26.31 -3.17 3.70
C ASN A 315 -25.41 -4.04 2.80
N LEU A 316 -24.08 -4.05 2.97
CA LEU A 316 -23.17 -4.76 2.06
C LEU A 316 -23.19 -6.29 2.24
N ASN A 317 -23.65 -6.79 3.36
CA ASN A 317 -23.73 -8.21 3.69
C ASN A 317 -22.37 -8.96 3.61
N TYR A 318 -21.28 -8.27 3.92
CA TYR A 318 -19.95 -8.91 3.99
C TYR A 318 -19.73 -9.65 5.31
N ILE A 319 -20.33 -9.19 6.40
CA ILE A 319 -20.21 -9.82 7.72
C ILE A 319 -21.60 -10.08 8.33
N PRO A 320 -21.74 -11.13 9.15
CA PRO A 320 -22.97 -11.32 9.93
C PRO A 320 -23.07 -10.31 11.09
N GLN A 321 -24.26 -10.19 11.70
CA GLN A 321 -24.50 -9.30 12.83
C GLN A 321 -23.61 -9.57 14.03
N THR A 322 -23.16 -10.81 14.21
CA THR A 322 -22.28 -11.25 15.29
C THR A 322 -21.19 -12.17 14.74
N MET A 323 -20.10 -12.32 15.49
CA MET A 323 -18.99 -13.18 15.09
C MET A 323 -19.13 -14.67 15.50
N SER A 324 -20.35 -15.11 15.84
CA SER A 324 -20.60 -16.48 16.34
C SER A 324 -20.28 -17.60 15.36
N HIS A 325 -20.08 -17.26 14.07
CA HIS A 325 -19.64 -18.20 13.03
C HIS A 325 -18.15 -18.53 13.14
N LEU A 326 -17.34 -17.70 13.82
CA LEU A 326 -15.93 -17.95 14.05
C LEU A 326 -15.77 -18.88 15.27
N THR A 327 -15.35 -20.10 15.03
CA THR A 327 -15.27 -21.15 16.06
C THR A 327 -13.86 -21.68 16.27
N GLU A 328 -12.94 -21.42 15.34
CA GLU A 328 -11.55 -21.88 15.36
C GLU A 328 -10.63 -20.73 15.73
N TRP A 329 -9.83 -20.91 16.81
CA TRP A 329 -9.02 -19.86 17.42
C TRP A 329 -7.62 -20.33 17.85
N ASP A 330 -7.12 -21.39 17.26
CA ASP A 330 -5.88 -22.07 17.65
C ASP A 330 -4.83 -22.13 16.53
N ALA A 331 -4.99 -21.28 15.50
CA ALA A 331 -4.04 -21.18 14.39
C ALA A 331 -2.61 -20.88 14.88
N LYS A 332 -1.64 -21.53 14.26
CA LYS A 332 -0.22 -21.47 14.60
C LYS A 332 0.62 -21.19 13.36
N ALA A 333 1.90 -20.90 13.56
CA ALA A 333 2.86 -20.74 12.48
C ALA A 333 2.89 -21.89 11.46
N ALA A 334 2.60 -23.10 11.87
CA ALA A 334 2.54 -24.26 10.98
C ALA A 334 1.36 -24.16 10.00
N ASP A 335 0.20 -23.69 10.48
CA ASP A 335 -1.01 -23.51 9.68
C ASP A 335 -0.84 -22.38 8.69
N VAL A 336 -0.14 -21.28 9.09
CA VAL A 336 0.24 -20.18 8.18
C VAL A 336 1.16 -20.71 7.08
N ASN A 337 2.18 -21.48 7.42
CA ASN A 337 3.08 -22.08 6.43
C ASN A 337 2.34 -23.05 5.50
N GLU A 338 1.44 -23.87 6.01
CA GLU A 338 0.65 -24.78 5.21
C GLU A 338 -0.23 -24.02 4.20
N ALA A 339 -0.93 -23.00 4.65
CA ALA A 339 -1.79 -22.19 3.79
C ALA A 339 -1.00 -21.49 2.68
N ILE A 340 0.16 -20.89 3.01
CA ILE A 340 1.04 -20.24 2.02
C ILE A 340 1.60 -21.28 1.06
N ASN A 341 2.09 -22.43 1.54
CA ASN A 341 2.67 -23.48 0.70
C ASN A 341 1.64 -24.14 -0.23
N ASN A 342 0.36 -24.14 0.14
CA ASN A 342 -0.74 -24.61 -0.71
C ASN A 342 -1.08 -23.60 -1.83
N GLY A 343 -0.53 -22.39 -1.77
CA GLY A 343 -0.69 -21.33 -2.75
C GLY A 343 -1.86 -20.41 -2.44
N ALA A 344 -1.55 -19.13 -2.28
CA ALA A 344 -2.53 -18.05 -2.17
C ALA A 344 -1.95 -16.77 -2.79
N PHE A 345 -2.74 -16.05 -3.57
CA PHE A 345 -2.27 -14.82 -4.23
C PHE A 345 -2.06 -13.66 -3.24
N ILE A 346 -2.79 -13.67 -2.12
CA ILE A 346 -2.73 -12.64 -1.09
C ILE A 346 -2.93 -13.22 0.30
N LEU A 347 -2.21 -12.67 1.26
CA LEU A 347 -2.40 -12.87 2.69
C LEU A 347 -2.52 -11.52 3.38
N GLN A 348 -3.61 -11.32 4.14
CA GLN A 348 -3.80 -10.17 5.01
C GLN A 348 -3.61 -10.63 6.46
N HIS A 349 -2.67 -9.99 7.17
CA HIS A 349 -2.51 -10.16 8.62
C HIS A 349 -3.01 -8.94 9.37
N ARG A 350 -3.77 -9.16 10.44
CA ARG A 350 -4.23 -8.09 11.32
C ARG A 350 -4.14 -8.46 12.79
N ASP A 351 -3.17 -7.90 13.49
CA ASP A 351 -2.93 -8.01 14.92
C ASP A 351 -1.80 -7.04 15.34
N HIS A 352 -1.16 -7.28 16.46
CA HIS A 352 0.10 -6.68 16.86
C HIS A 352 1.28 -7.23 16.05
N GLY A 353 2.36 -6.48 16.01
CA GLY A 353 3.60 -6.88 15.36
C GLY A 353 4.81 -6.19 15.97
N ALA A 354 5.95 -6.78 15.73
CA ALA A 354 7.27 -6.25 16.09
C ALA A 354 8.22 -6.45 14.90
N GLU A 355 9.46 -5.99 15.04
CA GLU A 355 10.43 -5.98 13.94
C GLU A 355 10.65 -7.37 13.30
N GLU A 356 10.50 -8.47 14.05
CA GLU A 356 10.83 -9.83 13.58
C GLU A 356 9.65 -10.79 13.59
N LEU A 357 8.43 -10.34 13.99
CA LEU A 357 7.29 -11.26 14.16
C LEU A 357 5.92 -10.58 14.12
N TRP A 358 4.89 -11.38 13.84
CA TRP A 358 3.48 -11.10 14.16
C TRP A 358 3.14 -11.55 15.57
N GLY A 359 2.19 -10.88 16.22
CA GLY A 359 1.68 -11.26 17.52
C GLY A 359 0.97 -12.61 17.46
N GLU A 360 -0.25 -12.60 16.87
CA GLU A 360 -1.04 -13.82 16.69
C GLU A 360 -1.71 -13.88 15.30
N PRO A 361 -1.77 -15.03 14.65
CA PRO A 361 -1.00 -16.24 14.96
C PRO A 361 0.48 -15.93 15.09
N SER A 362 1.15 -16.41 16.16
CA SER A 362 2.56 -16.11 16.39
C SER A 362 3.43 -16.63 15.24
N TYR A 363 3.94 -15.71 14.42
CA TYR A 363 4.65 -16.03 13.20
C TYR A 363 5.92 -15.16 13.07
N SER A 364 7.07 -15.82 13.02
CA SER A 364 8.38 -15.16 13.09
C SER A 364 9.23 -15.39 11.84
N ILE A 365 10.34 -14.67 11.72
CA ILE A 365 11.37 -14.91 10.70
C ILE A 365 11.80 -16.38 10.68
N GLY A 366 11.89 -17.04 11.84
CA GLY A 366 12.17 -18.47 11.92
C GLY A 366 11.09 -19.37 11.30
N SER A 367 9.86 -18.89 11.20
CA SER A 367 8.75 -19.58 10.52
C SER A 367 8.82 -19.33 9.00
N ILE A 368 9.12 -18.11 8.58
CA ILE A 368 9.33 -17.74 7.16
C ILE A 368 10.39 -18.63 6.51
N LYS A 369 11.50 -18.89 7.20
CA LYS A 369 12.60 -19.73 6.70
C LYS A 369 12.21 -21.17 6.41
N LYS A 370 11.02 -21.62 6.79
CA LYS A 370 10.47 -22.96 6.54
C LYS A 370 9.50 -23.00 5.35
N LEU A 371 9.22 -21.88 4.73
CA LEU A 371 8.36 -21.81 3.55
C LEU A 371 9.01 -22.51 2.36
N THR A 372 8.17 -23.13 1.53
CA THR A 372 8.56 -23.85 0.32
C THR A 372 7.66 -23.56 -0.88
N ASN A 373 6.83 -22.52 -0.79
CA ASN A 373 5.89 -22.13 -1.83
C ASN A 373 6.62 -21.62 -3.08
N GLU A 374 6.31 -22.20 -4.23
CA GLU A 374 6.80 -21.71 -5.53
C GLU A 374 5.89 -20.60 -6.08
N ASP A 375 4.60 -20.69 -5.80
CA ASP A 375 3.61 -19.64 -6.10
C ASP A 375 3.67 -18.58 -4.99
N LEU A 376 4.12 -17.37 -5.35
CA LEU A 376 4.46 -16.33 -4.38
C LEU A 376 3.23 -15.56 -3.93
N THR A 377 3.10 -15.37 -2.63
CA THR A 377 1.98 -14.65 -1.99
C THR A 377 2.32 -13.17 -1.80
N PHE A 378 1.42 -12.26 -2.18
CA PHE A 378 1.52 -10.87 -1.74
C PHE A 378 1.03 -10.73 -0.29
N VAL A 379 1.76 -10.00 0.56
CA VAL A 379 1.46 -9.93 2.00
C VAL A 379 1.11 -8.51 2.42
N MET A 380 -0.06 -8.35 3.03
CA MET A 380 -0.47 -7.14 3.73
C MET A 380 -0.29 -7.36 5.23
N SER A 381 0.78 -6.82 5.80
CA SER A 381 1.13 -6.94 7.22
C SER A 381 0.63 -5.72 7.99
N ASN A 382 -0.68 -5.70 8.31
CA ASN A 382 -1.34 -4.56 8.95
C ASN A 382 -1.13 -4.58 10.47
N ASN A 383 0.07 -4.22 10.90
CA ASN A 383 0.52 -4.21 12.29
C ASN A 383 1.69 -3.22 12.49
N CYS A 384 2.35 -3.24 13.66
CA CYS A 384 3.47 -2.37 13.96
C CYS A 384 4.80 -2.96 13.46
N LEU A 385 5.77 -2.11 13.07
CA LEU A 385 7.21 -2.38 12.98
C LEU A 385 7.68 -3.45 11.99
N THR A 386 6.79 -4.27 11.45
CA THR A 386 7.20 -5.38 10.57
C THR A 386 7.86 -4.95 9.27
N GLY A 387 7.69 -3.68 8.87
CA GLY A 387 8.34 -3.06 7.72
C GLY A 387 9.50 -2.13 8.07
N LYS A 388 10.06 -2.18 9.27
CA LYS A 388 11.13 -1.29 9.74
C LYS A 388 12.47 -1.63 9.08
N PHE A 389 12.61 -1.36 7.81
CA PHE A 389 13.77 -1.75 6.99
C PHE A 389 15.09 -1.00 7.30
N ASN A 390 15.15 -0.15 8.33
CA ASN A 390 16.38 0.31 8.97
C ASN A 390 16.70 -0.46 10.26
N TYR A 391 16.02 -1.59 10.50
CA TYR A 391 16.29 -2.44 11.65
C TYR A 391 17.61 -3.20 11.46
N GLY A 392 18.49 -3.11 12.45
CA GLY A 392 19.85 -3.70 12.41
C GLY A 392 19.91 -5.19 12.74
N GLY A 393 18.82 -5.93 12.68
CA GLY A 393 18.78 -7.38 12.91
C GLY A 393 19.58 -8.16 11.86
N GLN A 394 20.03 -9.36 12.21
CA GLN A 394 20.81 -10.21 11.30
C GLN A 394 20.10 -10.52 9.99
N ASP A 395 18.79 -10.77 10.07
CA ASP A 395 17.94 -11.09 8.92
C ASP A 395 17.18 -9.86 8.38
N GLY A 396 17.44 -8.67 8.93
CA GLY A 396 16.63 -7.48 8.71
C GLY A 396 15.33 -7.53 9.50
N CYS A 397 14.32 -6.72 9.10
CA CYS A 397 12.98 -6.81 9.67
C CYS A 397 12.18 -7.98 9.06
N PHE A 398 11.00 -8.21 9.61
CA PHE A 398 10.09 -9.29 9.17
C PHE A 398 9.77 -9.22 7.67
N ALA A 399 9.45 -8.02 7.15
CA ALA A 399 9.13 -7.83 5.74
C ALA A 399 10.33 -8.11 4.84
N GLU A 400 11.52 -7.67 5.23
CA GLU A 400 12.77 -7.94 4.50
C GLU A 400 13.08 -9.44 4.45
N ALA A 401 13.01 -10.12 5.61
CA ALA A 401 13.23 -11.56 5.67
C ALA A 401 12.22 -12.33 4.81
N PHE A 402 10.96 -11.89 4.78
CA PHE A 402 9.92 -12.52 3.96
C PHE A 402 10.17 -12.32 2.46
N HIS A 403 10.61 -11.12 2.07
CA HIS A 403 10.89 -10.80 0.68
C HIS A 403 12.22 -11.40 0.20
N ARG A 404 13.26 -11.42 1.05
CA ARG A 404 14.58 -11.99 0.72
C ARG A 404 14.58 -13.52 0.62
N HIS A 405 13.64 -14.18 1.31
CA HIS A 405 13.56 -15.64 1.24
C HIS A 405 13.26 -16.10 -0.19
N GLN A 406 13.95 -17.15 -0.65
CA GLN A 406 13.81 -17.71 -2.01
C GLN A 406 12.36 -18.06 -2.36
N TYR A 407 11.65 -18.61 -1.40
CA TYR A 407 10.20 -18.79 -1.37
C TYR A 407 9.56 -17.57 -0.67
N GLY A 408 8.39 -17.69 -0.10
CA GLY A 408 7.83 -16.62 0.72
C GLY A 408 7.02 -15.61 -0.09
N ALA A 409 7.29 -14.32 0.08
CA ALA A 409 6.44 -13.27 -0.48
C ALA A 409 6.90 -12.78 -1.86
N LEU A 410 5.92 -12.45 -2.71
CA LEU A 410 6.13 -11.66 -3.94
C LEU A 410 6.47 -10.21 -3.61
N GLY A 411 5.82 -9.66 -2.60
CA GLY A 411 6.03 -8.32 -2.09
C GLY A 411 5.19 -8.11 -0.85
N LEU A 412 5.44 -7.01 -0.14
CA LEU A 412 4.73 -6.72 1.10
C LEU A 412 4.36 -5.23 1.22
N ILE A 413 3.26 -5.00 1.94
CA ILE A 413 2.95 -3.70 2.55
C ILE A 413 3.04 -3.90 4.06
N ALA A 414 3.89 -3.10 4.73
CA ALA A 414 4.14 -3.23 6.16
C ALA A 414 4.56 -1.88 6.76
N ALA A 415 4.23 -1.66 8.04
CA ALA A 415 4.54 -0.41 8.72
C ALA A 415 6.01 -0.32 9.14
N THR A 416 6.64 0.82 8.88
CA THR A 416 8.04 1.09 9.25
C THR A 416 8.21 1.54 10.71
N GLU A 417 7.12 1.88 11.39
CA GLU A 417 7.10 2.25 12.81
C GLU A 417 5.79 1.79 13.46
N VAL A 418 5.59 2.08 14.74
CA VAL A 418 4.34 1.80 15.44
C VAL A 418 3.15 2.40 14.70
N SER A 419 2.19 1.57 14.41
CA SER A 419 0.95 1.96 13.74
C SER A 419 -0.24 1.84 14.69
N TYR A 420 -1.31 2.58 14.40
CA TYR A 420 -2.44 2.67 15.31
C TYR A 420 -3.61 1.80 14.86
N SER A 421 -4.18 1.02 15.80
CA SER A 421 -5.49 0.41 15.61
C SER A 421 -6.54 1.48 15.31
N PHE A 422 -7.60 1.10 14.63
CA PHE A 422 -8.67 1.95 14.12
C PHE A 422 -8.26 2.84 12.94
N VAL A 423 -7.02 3.32 12.87
CA VAL A 423 -6.48 3.99 11.67
C VAL A 423 -6.18 2.96 10.59
N ASN A 424 -5.38 1.93 10.92
CA ASN A 424 -5.05 0.85 9.99
C ASN A 424 -6.25 -0.04 9.61
N ASP A 425 -7.35 0.04 10.34
CA ASP A 425 -8.57 -0.73 10.04
C ASP A 425 -9.44 -0.05 8.96
N VAL A 426 -9.07 1.17 8.53
CA VAL A 426 -9.78 1.94 7.50
C VAL A 426 -9.13 1.76 6.12
N TYR A 427 -7.86 1.38 6.09
CA TYR A 427 -7.10 1.10 4.87
C TYR A 427 -7.13 -0.39 4.54
#